data_69cd7032fafe1dec8edad11469eb0e26
#
_entry.id   69cd7032fafe1dec8edad11469eb0e26
#
_cell.length_a   1.000
_cell.length_b   1.000
_cell.length_c   1.000
_cell.angle_alpha   90.00
_cell.angle_beta   90.00
_cell.angle_gamma   90.00
#
_symmetry.space_group_name_H-M   'P 1'
#
loop_
_entity.id
_entity.type
_entity.pdbx_description
1 polymer ?
#
loop_
_entity_poly.entity_id
_entity_poly.type
_entity_poly.pdbx_seq_one_letter_code
_entity_poly.pdbx_strand_id
1 'polypeptide(L)'
;MRNSLYAISFTLMLLCSCKGGVKFQSEGGIMEHTSHIVLSDTPDGFTANIANPWKKNTLLHSYTFTASGETDYSFQRGENTIHVPLKRIVVMTNSLAHLMVELGAQDCIAGVCEPEYIADSVVCARLRDGTIADCGNSMYPTIEKIMELGPDAIMVSPFEETGYGQLEKLGIPLLECADYMETSPLARAEWMRFYGRLFGVGESADSLFKEVEKSYYDLKVTASKTSERPKVMLDTRNGSAWYMAGGASTIGQMIADAGGEYAFKENKGSGAVPLSFETVFEKAVDSDIWLLKNSKTDRLTYRLLESDYKPYASFKPFRDRNIWICDVYQVPYFELTAFHPELLLAEFISIFHPEFSYSRQFYHPLDE
;
A
#
# COMPACT_ATOMS: atom_id res chain seq x y z
N MET A 1 21.11 -29.70 -75.88
CA MET A 1 21.87 -28.78 -75.01
C MET A 1 20.86 -27.99 -74.14
N ARG A 2 20.74 -28.41 -72.87
CA ARG A 2 19.75 -27.87 -71.93
C ARG A 2 20.44 -26.87 -71.01
N ASN A 3 20.11 -25.60 -71.10
CA ASN A 3 20.58 -24.58 -70.19
C ASN A 3 19.60 -24.53 -69.01
N SER A 4 20.13 -24.82 -67.81
CA SER A 4 19.44 -24.71 -66.52
C SER A 4 19.75 -23.35 -65.94
N LEU A 5 18.74 -22.47 -65.85
CA LEU A 5 18.82 -21.22 -65.08
C LEU A 5 18.51 -21.51 -63.63
N TYR A 6 19.46 -21.28 -62.75
CA TYR A 6 19.25 -21.21 -61.28
C TYR A 6 18.76 -19.80 -60.91
N ALA A 7 17.51 -19.73 -60.48
CA ALA A 7 16.99 -18.50 -59.84
C ALA A 7 17.36 -18.52 -58.35
N ILE A 8 18.23 -17.60 -57.96
CA ILE A 8 18.57 -17.36 -56.56
C ILE A 8 17.47 -16.45 -55.98
N SER A 9 16.60 -17.03 -55.12
CA SER A 9 15.60 -16.29 -54.35
C SER A 9 16.27 -15.66 -53.13
N PHE A 10 16.42 -14.34 -53.16
CA PHE A 10 16.94 -13.59 -52.04
C PHE A 10 15.78 -13.25 -51.10
N THR A 11 15.59 -14.06 -50.06
CA THR A 11 14.57 -13.82 -49.03
C THR A 11 15.08 -12.73 -48.09
N LEU A 12 14.55 -11.53 -48.25
CA LEU A 12 14.81 -10.39 -47.39
C LEU A 12 14.07 -10.62 -46.06
N MET A 13 14.78 -11.07 -45.01
CA MET A 13 14.26 -11.10 -43.63
C MET A 13 14.17 -9.67 -43.14
N LEU A 14 12.98 -9.12 -43.12
CA LEU A 14 12.63 -7.93 -42.40
C LEU A 14 12.63 -8.29 -40.90
N LEU A 15 13.72 -7.95 -40.21
CA LEU A 15 13.75 -7.91 -38.74
C LEU A 15 12.87 -6.77 -38.28
N CYS A 16 11.61 -7.07 -38.03
CA CYS A 16 10.71 -6.18 -37.31
C CYS A 16 11.12 -6.19 -35.83
N SER A 17 11.97 -5.26 -35.43
CA SER A 17 12.27 -5.01 -34.02
C SER A 17 11.03 -4.33 -33.39
N CYS A 18 10.05 -5.14 -33.04
CA CYS A 18 9.02 -4.70 -32.12
C CYS A 18 9.65 -4.54 -30.73
N LYS A 19 9.83 -3.31 -30.27
CA LYS A 19 9.93 -2.98 -28.85
C LYS A 19 8.55 -3.27 -28.22
N GLY A 20 8.19 -4.52 -28.11
CA GLY A 20 7.05 -4.96 -27.33
C GLY A 20 7.46 -4.92 -25.87
N GLY A 21 6.89 -4.00 -25.08
CA GLY A 21 7.02 -4.04 -23.64
C GLY A 21 6.61 -5.43 -23.13
N VAL A 22 7.33 -5.96 -22.15
CA VAL A 22 7.01 -7.23 -21.50
C VAL A 22 5.61 -7.11 -20.91
N LYS A 23 4.71 -8.05 -21.27
CA LYS A 23 3.34 -8.05 -20.76
C LYS A 23 3.33 -8.66 -19.37
N PHE A 24 2.68 -7.99 -18.43
CA PHE A 24 2.41 -8.53 -17.11
C PHE A 24 1.39 -9.68 -17.23
N GLN A 25 1.71 -10.84 -16.63
CA GLN A 25 0.81 -11.99 -16.48
C GLN A 25 0.68 -12.31 -15.01
N SER A 26 -0.52 -12.33 -14.48
CA SER A 26 -0.81 -12.60 -13.06
C SER A 26 -0.92 -14.09 -12.71
N GLU A 27 -0.79 -15.00 -13.70
CA GLU A 27 -0.95 -16.45 -13.47
C GLU A 27 0.38 -17.13 -13.18
N GLY A 28 0.40 -18.02 -12.18
CA GLY A 28 1.50 -18.94 -11.90
C GLY A 28 2.50 -18.51 -10.81
N GLY A 29 2.19 -17.48 -10.03
CA GLY A 29 3.03 -17.02 -8.91
C GLY A 29 2.71 -17.71 -7.57
N ILE A 30 3.53 -17.40 -6.55
CA ILE A 30 3.40 -17.88 -5.18
C ILE A 30 2.30 -17.11 -4.43
N MET A 31 1.94 -15.92 -4.93
CA MET A 31 0.98 -14.99 -4.35
C MET A 31 -0.44 -15.34 -4.79
N GLU A 32 -1.42 -15.20 -3.89
CA GLU A 32 -2.80 -15.63 -4.10
C GLU A 32 -3.80 -14.49 -4.22
N HIS A 33 -3.53 -13.36 -3.57
CA HIS A 33 -4.44 -12.21 -3.48
C HIS A 33 -4.00 -11.03 -4.32
N THR A 34 -2.68 -10.83 -4.47
CA THR A 34 -2.15 -9.63 -5.11
C THR A 34 -2.43 -9.59 -6.62
N SER A 35 -2.64 -8.37 -7.13
CA SER A 35 -2.80 -8.10 -8.55
C SER A 35 -1.62 -7.32 -9.15
N HIS A 36 -0.74 -6.81 -8.30
CA HIS A 36 0.35 -5.92 -8.73
C HIS A 36 1.75 -6.53 -8.62
N ILE A 37 1.89 -7.73 -8.05
CA ILE A 37 3.18 -8.43 -8.01
C ILE A 37 3.00 -9.91 -8.29
N VAL A 38 3.93 -10.49 -9.07
CA VAL A 38 4.05 -11.93 -9.28
C VAL A 38 5.43 -12.36 -8.83
N LEU A 39 5.48 -13.27 -7.85
CA LEU A 39 6.70 -13.91 -7.40
C LEU A 39 6.81 -15.31 -7.99
N SER A 40 7.98 -15.67 -8.46
CA SER A 40 8.26 -17.03 -8.98
C SER A 40 9.62 -17.49 -8.48
N ASP A 41 9.66 -18.69 -7.90
CA ASP A 41 10.91 -19.29 -7.45
C ASP A 41 11.82 -19.65 -8.63
N THR A 42 13.11 -19.53 -8.42
CA THR A 42 14.17 -19.97 -9.34
C THR A 42 15.14 -20.88 -8.58
N PRO A 43 16.01 -21.65 -9.28
CA PRO A 43 16.96 -22.55 -8.61
C PRO A 43 17.89 -21.86 -7.61
N ASP A 44 18.19 -20.56 -7.78
CA ASP A 44 19.13 -19.80 -6.96
C ASP A 44 18.48 -18.58 -6.28
N GLY A 45 17.15 -18.51 -6.22
CA GLY A 45 16.46 -17.39 -5.61
C GLY A 45 15.02 -17.26 -6.09
N PHE A 46 14.62 -16.06 -6.53
CA PHE A 46 13.28 -15.80 -7.04
C PHE A 46 13.24 -14.58 -7.98
N THR A 47 12.18 -14.46 -8.75
CA THR A 47 11.88 -13.26 -9.53
C THR A 47 10.66 -12.53 -8.95
N ALA A 48 10.64 -11.20 -9.10
CA ALA A 48 9.49 -10.37 -8.80
C ALA A 48 9.17 -9.48 -10.01
N ASN A 49 7.98 -9.67 -10.56
CA ASN A 49 7.44 -8.84 -11.64
C ASN A 49 6.36 -7.93 -11.06
N ILE A 50 6.60 -6.63 -11.08
CA ILE A 50 5.68 -5.62 -10.54
C ILE A 50 4.89 -5.02 -11.69
N ALA A 51 3.57 -5.12 -11.63
CA ALA A 51 2.65 -4.52 -12.59
C ALA A 51 2.68 -3.00 -12.50
N ASN A 52 2.51 -2.33 -13.62
CA ASN A 52 2.29 -0.89 -13.63
C ASN A 52 0.83 -0.60 -13.21
N PRO A 53 0.59 0.04 -12.05
CA PRO A 53 -0.77 0.26 -11.55
C PRO A 53 -1.58 1.23 -12.42
N TRP A 54 -0.91 2.10 -13.17
CA TRP A 54 -1.53 3.13 -14.01
C TRP A 54 -1.69 2.69 -15.47
N LYS A 55 -0.87 1.72 -15.91
CA LYS A 55 -0.86 1.29 -17.31
C LYS A 55 -1.12 -0.21 -17.42
N LYS A 56 -2.38 -0.53 -17.71
CA LYS A 56 -2.87 -1.91 -17.76
C LYS A 56 -2.00 -2.84 -18.61
N ASN A 57 -1.74 -4.04 -18.11
CA ASN A 57 -0.98 -5.10 -18.77
C ASN A 57 0.48 -4.73 -19.12
N THR A 58 1.07 -3.82 -18.40
CA THR A 58 2.50 -3.50 -18.52
C THR A 58 3.21 -3.72 -17.20
N LEU A 59 4.50 -4.02 -17.27
CA LEU A 59 5.35 -4.06 -16.08
C LEU A 59 5.74 -2.64 -15.69
N LEU A 60 5.77 -2.40 -14.38
CA LEU A 60 6.46 -1.29 -13.78
C LEU A 60 7.96 -1.63 -13.74
N HIS A 61 8.30 -2.75 -13.11
CA HIS A 61 9.66 -3.26 -13.01
C HIS A 61 9.71 -4.79 -12.92
N SER A 62 10.87 -5.35 -13.30
CA SER A 62 11.18 -6.77 -13.13
C SER A 62 12.51 -6.91 -12.40
N TYR A 63 12.54 -7.75 -11.36
CA TYR A 63 13.72 -8.02 -10.56
C TYR A 63 14.01 -9.51 -10.51
N THR A 64 15.29 -9.88 -10.59
CA THR A 64 15.79 -11.21 -10.27
C THR A 64 16.60 -11.12 -8.99
N PHE A 65 16.22 -11.90 -7.99
CA PHE A 65 16.90 -11.99 -6.72
C PHE A 65 17.65 -13.31 -6.63
N THR A 66 18.93 -13.26 -6.24
CA THR A 66 19.81 -14.44 -6.21
C THR A 66 20.55 -14.54 -4.88
N ALA A 67 20.69 -15.77 -4.36
CA ALA A 67 21.47 -16.04 -3.15
C ALA A 67 22.98 -16.10 -3.46
N SER A 68 23.39 -16.27 -4.72
CA SER A 68 24.77 -16.30 -5.17
C SER A 68 25.08 -15.20 -6.19
N GLY A 69 26.34 -14.79 -6.29
CA GLY A 69 26.81 -13.79 -7.23
C GLY A 69 26.79 -12.36 -6.67
N GLU A 70 27.03 -11.41 -7.55
CA GLU A 70 27.04 -9.98 -7.24
C GLU A 70 25.79 -9.30 -7.77
N THR A 71 25.44 -8.16 -7.17
CA THR A 71 24.36 -7.30 -7.67
C THR A 71 24.77 -6.65 -9.00
N ASP A 72 23.98 -6.87 -10.04
CA ASP A 72 24.06 -6.16 -11.33
C ASP A 72 22.76 -5.37 -11.52
N TYR A 73 22.81 -4.09 -11.23
CA TYR A 73 21.64 -3.24 -11.23
C TYR A 73 21.84 -1.99 -12.12
N SER A 74 20.82 -1.65 -12.88
CA SER A 74 20.67 -0.36 -13.52
C SER A 74 19.19 -0.03 -13.69
N PHE A 75 18.76 1.05 -13.09
CA PHE A 75 17.35 1.50 -13.15
C PHE A 75 16.81 1.56 -14.59
N GLN A 76 17.66 1.99 -15.53
CA GLN A 76 17.26 2.19 -16.94
C GLN A 76 17.25 0.91 -17.78
N ARG A 77 17.94 -0.16 -17.37
CA ARG A 77 18.03 -1.40 -18.16
C ARG A 77 16.78 -2.28 -18.07
N GLY A 78 16.03 -2.19 -16.97
CA GLY A 78 14.80 -2.97 -16.75
C GLY A 78 15.01 -4.44 -16.35
N GLU A 79 16.19 -5.02 -16.59
CA GLU A 79 16.59 -6.34 -16.10
C GLU A 79 17.65 -6.16 -15.02
N ASN A 80 17.34 -6.54 -13.80
CA ASN A 80 18.16 -6.28 -12.64
C ASN A 80 18.31 -7.56 -11.82
N THR A 81 19.56 -7.93 -11.53
CA THR A 81 19.89 -9.00 -10.61
C THR A 81 20.39 -8.40 -9.31
N ILE A 82 19.76 -8.79 -8.19
CA ILE A 82 20.04 -8.25 -6.87
C ILE A 82 20.37 -9.40 -5.93
N HIS A 83 21.49 -9.28 -5.23
CA HIS A 83 21.89 -10.28 -4.24
C HIS A 83 21.07 -10.16 -2.96
N VAL A 84 20.55 -11.29 -2.46
CA VAL A 84 19.77 -11.38 -1.23
C VAL A 84 20.37 -12.43 -0.28
N PRO A 85 20.17 -12.33 1.06
CA PRO A 85 19.34 -11.34 1.73
C PRO A 85 19.99 -9.95 1.81
N LEU A 86 19.15 -8.91 1.67
CA LEU A 86 19.56 -7.53 1.87
C LEU A 86 19.87 -7.29 3.36
N LYS A 87 20.94 -6.54 3.65
CA LYS A 87 21.41 -6.29 5.02
C LYS A 87 21.40 -4.83 5.41
N ARG A 88 21.39 -3.93 4.44
CA ARG A 88 21.39 -2.48 4.68
C ARG A 88 20.45 -1.82 3.69
N ILE A 89 19.34 -1.30 4.17
CA ILE A 89 18.38 -0.64 3.29
C ILE A 89 17.98 0.75 3.82
N VAL A 90 17.58 1.61 2.90
CA VAL A 90 16.85 2.83 3.22
C VAL A 90 15.38 2.58 2.90
N VAL A 91 14.51 2.86 3.87
CA VAL A 91 13.06 2.63 3.76
C VAL A 91 12.34 3.98 3.70
N MET A 92 11.54 4.18 2.65
CA MET A 92 10.80 5.43 2.45
C MET A 92 9.34 5.36 2.88
N THR A 93 8.90 4.25 3.50
CA THR A 93 7.51 4.07 3.99
C THR A 93 7.49 3.53 5.42
N ASN A 94 6.72 4.17 6.29
CA ASN A 94 6.64 3.81 7.72
C ASN A 94 6.06 2.41 7.92
N SER A 95 5.08 2.02 7.09
CA SER A 95 4.47 0.68 7.16
C SER A 95 5.48 -0.44 6.96
N LEU A 96 6.40 -0.28 5.99
CA LEU A 96 7.45 -1.28 5.78
C LEU A 96 8.46 -1.30 6.92
N ALA A 97 8.84 -0.13 7.48
CA ALA A 97 9.74 -0.08 8.61
C ALA A 97 9.16 -0.82 9.84
N HIS A 98 7.87 -0.66 10.11
CA HIS A 98 7.16 -1.40 11.16
C HIS A 98 7.12 -2.90 10.88
N LEU A 99 6.74 -3.32 9.66
CA LEU A 99 6.73 -4.73 9.26
C LEU A 99 8.10 -5.39 9.44
N MET A 100 9.19 -4.67 9.14
CA MET A 100 10.54 -5.20 9.34
C MET A 100 10.86 -5.45 10.80
N VAL A 101 10.37 -4.61 11.71
CA VAL A 101 10.50 -4.86 13.17
C VAL A 101 9.73 -6.12 13.56
N GLU A 102 8.50 -6.24 13.11
CA GLU A 102 7.64 -7.40 13.40
C GLU A 102 8.22 -8.72 12.88
N LEU A 103 8.83 -8.70 11.70
CA LEU A 103 9.51 -9.87 11.12
C LEU A 103 10.90 -10.14 11.71
N GLY A 104 11.39 -9.30 12.64
CA GLY A 104 12.72 -9.43 13.22
C GLY A 104 13.86 -8.98 12.30
N ALA A 105 13.56 -8.21 11.24
CA ALA A 105 14.52 -7.71 10.25
C ALA A 105 14.94 -6.24 10.49
N GLN A 106 14.66 -5.68 11.67
CA GLN A 106 14.98 -4.28 12.02
C GLN A 106 16.46 -3.92 11.88
N ASP A 107 17.37 -4.91 11.98
CA ASP A 107 18.81 -4.69 11.83
C ASP A 107 19.22 -4.37 10.39
N CYS A 108 18.38 -4.66 9.44
CA CYS A 108 18.59 -4.30 8.03
C CYS A 108 18.28 -2.82 7.75
N ILE A 109 17.56 -2.10 8.62
CA ILE A 109 17.21 -0.69 8.41
C ILE A 109 18.42 0.19 8.72
N ALA A 110 19.03 0.77 7.68
CA ALA A 110 20.12 1.73 7.82
C ALA A 110 19.62 3.18 7.88
N GLY A 111 18.49 3.49 7.23
CA GLY A 111 17.89 4.81 7.22
C GLY A 111 16.40 4.77 6.89
N VAL A 112 15.69 5.80 7.33
CA VAL A 112 14.27 6.02 7.05
C VAL A 112 14.03 7.44 6.59
N CYS A 113 12.94 7.68 5.89
CA CYS A 113 12.42 9.02 5.60
C CYS A 113 11.27 9.36 6.53
N GLU A 114 11.04 10.67 6.74
CA GLU A 114 9.90 11.20 7.49
C GLU A 114 9.74 10.59 8.91
N PRO A 115 10.83 10.59 9.71
CA PRO A 115 10.85 9.95 11.04
C PRO A 115 9.81 10.52 12.00
N GLU A 116 9.33 11.74 11.76
CA GLU A 116 8.27 12.40 12.56
C GLU A 116 6.92 11.66 12.48
N TYR A 117 6.71 10.82 11.47
CA TYR A 117 5.48 10.03 11.31
C TYR A 117 5.65 8.57 11.74
N ILE A 118 6.81 8.20 12.28
CA ILE A 118 7.08 6.84 12.75
C ILE A 118 6.68 6.74 14.22
N ALA A 119 5.73 5.85 14.53
CA ALA A 119 5.29 5.56 15.89
C ALA A 119 5.96 4.31 16.47
N ASP A 120 6.56 3.44 15.65
CA ASP A 120 7.22 2.22 16.10
C ASP A 120 8.35 2.53 17.11
N SER A 121 8.23 1.94 18.31
CA SER A 121 9.12 2.23 19.42
C SER A 121 10.56 1.77 19.21
N VAL A 122 10.77 0.69 18.45
CA VAL A 122 12.09 0.14 18.13
C VAL A 122 12.80 1.05 17.14
N VAL A 123 12.08 1.44 16.07
CA VAL A 123 12.63 2.38 15.06
C VAL A 123 12.91 3.74 15.69
N CYS A 124 11.99 4.27 16.52
CA CYS A 124 12.19 5.53 17.26
C CYS A 124 13.39 5.47 18.21
N ALA A 125 13.63 4.34 18.90
CA ALA A 125 14.80 4.18 19.76
C ALA A 125 16.11 4.21 18.95
N ARG A 126 16.15 3.51 17.82
CA ARG A 126 17.29 3.43 16.92
C ARG A 126 17.59 4.73 16.16
N LEU A 127 16.56 5.55 15.90
CA LEU A 127 16.74 6.92 15.40
C LEU A 127 17.41 7.80 16.44
N ARG A 128 16.98 7.71 17.72
CA ARG A 128 17.56 8.50 18.82
C ARG A 128 19.02 8.14 19.14
N ASP A 129 19.40 6.88 19.04
CA ASP A 129 20.78 6.44 19.29
C ASP A 129 21.69 6.51 18.06
N GLY A 130 21.13 6.87 16.89
CA GLY A 130 21.85 7.04 15.62
C GLY A 130 22.13 5.72 14.89
N THR A 131 21.58 4.60 15.31
CA THR A 131 21.71 3.30 14.59
C THR A 131 20.95 3.34 13.27
N ILE A 132 19.79 4.00 13.23
CA ILE A 132 19.04 4.31 12.01
C ILE A 132 19.19 5.82 11.72
N ALA A 133 19.52 6.15 10.48
CA ALA A 133 19.68 7.54 10.05
C ALA A 133 18.36 8.14 9.55
N ASP A 134 18.18 9.44 9.84
CA ASP A 134 17.17 10.26 9.19
C ASP A 134 17.67 10.66 7.80
N CYS A 135 16.95 10.22 6.75
CA CYS A 135 17.23 10.51 5.34
C CYS A 135 16.36 11.65 4.78
N GLY A 136 15.61 12.35 5.64
CA GLY A 136 14.77 13.49 5.25
C GLY A 136 13.42 13.09 4.68
N ASN A 137 12.91 13.86 3.74
CA ASN A 137 11.61 13.66 3.13
C ASN A 137 11.68 12.65 1.98
N SER A 138 10.70 11.75 1.85
CA SER A 138 10.68 10.68 0.83
C SER A 138 10.62 11.21 -0.62
N MET A 139 10.02 12.39 -0.83
CA MET A 139 9.96 13.02 -2.16
C MET A 139 11.27 13.77 -2.51
N TYR A 140 12.01 14.22 -1.50
CA TYR A 140 13.26 14.98 -1.63
C TYR A 140 14.28 14.49 -0.59
N PRO A 141 14.74 13.22 -0.69
CA PRO A 141 15.62 12.65 0.31
C PRO A 141 17.02 13.28 0.27
N THR A 142 17.71 13.22 1.40
CA THR A 142 19.10 13.70 1.53
C THR A 142 20.05 12.70 0.87
N ILE A 143 20.38 12.96 -0.37
CA ILE A 143 21.19 12.07 -1.24
C ILE A 143 22.54 11.76 -0.62
N GLU A 144 23.22 12.76 -0.07
CA GLU A 144 24.52 12.62 0.56
C GLU A 144 24.48 11.65 1.72
N LYS A 145 23.40 11.70 2.52
CA LYS A 145 23.18 10.80 3.65
C LYS A 145 22.97 9.35 3.20
N ILE A 146 22.18 9.17 2.15
CA ILE A 146 21.94 7.84 1.56
C ILE A 146 23.27 7.26 1.01
N MET A 147 24.07 8.08 0.32
CA MET A 147 25.38 7.65 -0.17
C MET A 147 26.34 7.26 0.97
N GLU A 148 26.36 8.04 2.06
CA GLU A 148 27.17 7.75 3.26
C GLU A 148 26.80 6.40 3.89
N LEU A 149 25.49 6.07 3.91
CA LEU A 149 24.98 4.82 4.44
C LEU A 149 25.40 3.62 3.58
N GLY A 150 25.60 3.78 2.27
CA GLY A 150 25.93 2.71 1.34
C GLY A 150 24.95 1.54 1.39
N PRO A 151 23.63 1.76 1.15
CA PRO A 151 22.65 0.70 1.28
C PRO A 151 22.73 -0.28 0.12
N ASP A 152 22.33 -1.54 0.35
CA ASP A 152 22.18 -2.59 -0.67
C ASP A 152 20.98 -2.27 -1.60
N ALA A 153 19.98 -1.59 -1.09
CA ALA A 153 18.81 -1.15 -1.83
C ALA A 153 18.07 0.01 -1.13
N ILE A 154 17.25 0.72 -1.89
CA ILE A 154 16.34 1.76 -1.42
C ILE A 154 14.91 1.31 -1.73
N MET A 155 14.07 1.21 -0.72
CA MET A 155 12.66 0.83 -0.85
C MET A 155 11.85 2.09 -1.15
N VAL A 156 11.38 2.25 -2.39
CA VAL A 156 10.69 3.47 -2.87
C VAL A 156 9.22 3.20 -3.19
N SER A 157 8.38 4.21 -3.01
CA SER A 157 6.99 4.16 -3.49
C SER A 157 6.92 4.70 -4.92
N PRO A 158 6.41 3.94 -5.90
CA PRO A 158 6.23 4.44 -7.25
C PRO A 158 5.07 5.45 -7.32
N PHE A 159 5.18 6.45 -8.20
CA PHE A 159 4.11 7.39 -8.53
C PHE A 159 3.96 7.50 -10.04
N GLU A 160 2.75 7.84 -10.51
CA GLU A 160 2.47 7.99 -11.93
C GLU A 160 3.36 9.08 -12.56
N GLU A 161 4.04 8.74 -13.65
CA GLU A 161 4.87 9.64 -14.47
C GLU A 161 5.98 10.39 -13.70
N THR A 162 6.28 10.02 -12.46
CA THR A 162 7.39 10.59 -11.70
C THR A 162 8.56 9.62 -11.63
N GLY A 163 9.75 10.11 -11.95
CA GLY A 163 11.01 9.39 -11.68
C GLY A 163 11.49 9.66 -10.25
N TYR A 164 12.57 8.98 -9.87
CA TYR A 164 13.21 9.13 -8.56
C TYR A 164 14.38 10.14 -8.57
N GLY A 165 14.50 10.90 -9.64
CA GLY A 165 15.45 12.01 -9.77
C GLY A 165 16.91 11.59 -9.61
N GLN A 166 17.57 12.08 -8.56
CA GLN A 166 18.98 11.79 -8.32
C GLN A 166 19.22 10.35 -7.85
N LEU A 167 18.24 9.71 -7.18
CA LEU A 167 18.35 8.33 -6.72
C LEU A 167 18.65 7.35 -7.87
N GLU A 168 18.08 7.57 -9.05
CA GLU A 168 18.29 6.72 -10.24
C GLU A 168 19.76 6.70 -10.71
N LYS A 169 20.54 7.71 -10.33
CA LYS A 169 21.94 7.90 -10.75
C LYS A 169 22.94 7.30 -9.76
N LEU A 170 22.47 6.86 -8.59
CA LEU A 170 23.38 6.36 -7.54
C LEU A 170 23.94 4.96 -7.83
N GLY A 171 23.33 4.22 -8.77
CA GLY A 171 23.68 2.82 -9.01
C GLY A 171 23.24 1.88 -7.86
N ILE A 172 22.47 2.38 -6.90
CA ILE A 172 21.89 1.62 -5.80
C ILE A 172 20.53 1.09 -6.27
N PRO A 173 20.21 -0.20 -6.05
CA PRO A 173 18.91 -0.76 -6.39
C PRO A 173 17.75 0.02 -5.79
N LEU A 174 16.81 0.47 -6.65
CA LEU A 174 15.52 1.02 -6.24
C LEU A 174 14.49 -0.08 -6.34
N LEU A 175 13.91 -0.47 -5.21
CA LEU A 175 12.87 -1.49 -5.13
C LEU A 175 11.51 -0.81 -4.98
N GLU A 176 10.68 -0.95 -6.00
CA GLU A 176 9.39 -0.28 -6.10
C GLU A 176 8.33 -1.03 -5.29
N CYS A 177 7.89 -0.40 -4.20
CA CYS A 177 6.89 -0.93 -3.27
C CYS A 177 5.50 -0.42 -3.67
N ALA A 178 4.82 -1.15 -4.57
CA ALA A 178 3.52 -0.76 -5.09
C ALA A 178 2.34 -1.36 -4.27
N ASP A 179 2.58 -1.85 -3.06
CA ASP A 179 1.58 -2.46 -2.18
C ASP A 179 0.39 -1.54 -1.90
N TYR A 180 0.65 -0.25 -1.76
CA TYR A 180 -0.41 0.74 -1.50
C TYR A 180 -1.40 0.93 -2.65
N MET A 181 -1.07 0.44 -3.84
CA MET A 181 -1.94 0.46 -5.04
C MET A 181 -2.86 -0.75 -5.13
N GLU A 182 -2.67 -1.75 -4.28
CA GLU A 182 -3.58 -2.90 -4.23
C GLU A 182 -5.00 -2.47 -3.86
N THR A 183 -5.98 -3.14 -4.44
CA THR A 183 -7.40 -2.81 -4.26
C THR A 183 -8.09 -3.72 -3.23
N SER A 184 -7.43 -4.77 -2.78
CA SER A 184 -7.90 -5.68 -1.75
C SER A 184 -7.06 -5.57 -0.48
N PRO A 185 -7.67 -5.57 0.72
CA PRO A 185 -6.92 -5.55 1.98
C PRO A 185 -5.91 -6.69 2.11
N LEU A 186 -6.31 -7.92 1.78
CA LEU A 186 -5.42 -9.07 1.81
C LEU A 186 -4.35 -9.03 0.72
N ALA A 187 -4.66 -8.49 -0.47
CA ALA A 187 -3.68 -8.31 -1.52
C ALA A 187 -2.54 -7.39 -1.06
N ARG A 188 -2.86 -6.29 -0.37
CA ARG A 188 -1.86 -5.40 0.20
C ARG A 188 -1.04 -6.08 1.28
N ALA A 189 -1.68 -6.76 2.21
CA ALA A 189 -1.00 -7.48 3.29
C ALA A 189 -0.07 -8.58 2.75
N GLU A 190 -0.45 -9.25 1.67
CA GLU A 190 0.36 -10.35 1.08
C GLU A 190 1.74 -9.89 0.60
N TRP A 191 1.95 -8.60 0.33
CA TRP A 191 3.28 -8.08 -0.01
C TRP A 191 4.33 -8.34 1.08
N MET A 192 3.91 -8.60 2.34
CA MET A 192 4.84 -9.02 3.40
C MET A 192 5.65 -10.26 3.03
N ARG A 193 5.09 -11.16 2.20
CA ARG A 193 5.78 -12.36 1.71
C ARG A 193 6.92 -12.01 0.74
N PHE A 194 6.75 -10.97 -0.07
CA PHE A 194 7.83 -10.41 -0.90
C PHE A 194 8.92 -9.80 -0.02
N TYR A 195 8.54 -8.92 0.89
CA TYR A 195 9.48 -8.25 1.78
C TYR A 195 10.26 -9.25 2.64
N GLY A 196 9.58 -10.24 3.22
CA GLY A 196 10.25 -11.29 4.01
C GLY A 196 11.35 -12.03 3.25
N ARG A 197 11.13 -12.30 1.94
CA ARG A 197 12.15 -12.94 1.09
C ARG A 197 13.36 -12.05 0.84
N LEU A 198 13.15 -10.74 0.71
CA LEU A 198 14.26 -9.77 0.53
C LEU A 198 15.21 -9.77 1.72
N PHE A 199 14.71 -9.99 2.94
CA PHE A 199 15.49 -9.93 4.17
C PHE A 199 15.88 -11.30 4.75
N GLY A 200 15.55 -12.38 4.05
CA GLY A 200 15.85 -13.74 4.49
C GLY A 200 14.97 -14.26 5.63
N VAL A 201 13.80 -13.63 5.86
CA VAL A 201 12.80 -13.99 6.88
C VAL A 201 11.49 -14.44 6.25
N GLY A 202 11.55 -15.08 5.08
CA GLY A 202 10.39 -15.48 4.29
C GLY A 202 9.43 -16.41 5.03
N GLU A 203 9.94 -17.38 5.82
CA GLU A 203 9.09 -18.29 6.60
C GLU A 203 8.28 -17.55 7.67
N SER A 204 8.87 -16.56 8.33
CA SER A 204 8.17 -15.72 9.30
C SER A 204 7.08 -14.89 8.62
N ALA A 205 7.38 -14.30 7.46
CA ALA A 205 6.41 -13.52 6.70
C ALA A 205 5.25 -14.39 6.16
N ASP A 206 5.54 -15.61 5.68
CA ASP A 206 4.52 -16.56 5.25
C ASP A 206 3.62 -17.01 6.41
N SER A 207 4.18 -17.19 7.61
CA SER A 207 3.42 -17.54 8.82
C SER A 207 2.55 -16.38 9.26
N LEU A 208 3.10 -15.17 9.32
CA LEU A 208 2.37 -13.96 9.69
C LEU A 208 1.20 -13.70 8.71
N PHE A 209 1.46 -13.80 7.41
CA PHE A 209 0.41 -13.61 6.42
C PHE A 209 -0.76 -14.60 6.60
N LYS A 210 -0.46 -15.89 6.84
CA LYS A 210 -1.51 -16.90 7.09
C LYS A 210 -2.34 -16.61 8.33
N GLU A 211 -1.75 -16.06 9.38
CA GLU A 211 -2.46 -15.65 10.59
C GLU A 211 -3.37 -14.45 10.31
N VAL A 212 -2.86 -13.44 9.61
CA VAL A 212 -3.62 -12.26 9.16
C VAL A 212 -4.79 -12.67 8.27
N GLU A 213 -4.52 -13.48 7.25
CA GLU A 213 -5.52 -13.98 6.31
C GLU A 213 -6.65 -14.74 7.02
N LYS A 214 -6.27 -15.70 7.88
CA LYS A 214 -7.23 -16.48 8.66
C LYS A 214 -8.09 -15.57 9.55
N SER A 215 -7.46 -14.65 10.27
CA SER A 215 -8.15 -13.71 11.16
C SER A 215 -9.12 -12.82 10.36
N TYR A 216 -8.69 -12.32 9.21
CA TYR A 216 -9.53 -11.51 8.33
C TYR A 216 -10.77 -12.27 7.86
N TYR A 217 -10.62 -13.52 7.42
CA TYR A 217 -11.75 -14.35 6.98
C TYR A 217 -12.69 -14.73 8.14
N ASP A 218 -12.16 -15.04 9.31
CA ASP A 218 -12.99 -15.35 10.49
C ASP A 218 -13.87 -14.15 10.89
N LEU A 219 -13.29 -12.94 10.84
CA LEU A 219 -14.01 -11.69 11.09
C LEU A 219 -15.08 -11.42 10.02
N LYS A 220 -14.76 -11.60 8.76
CA LYS A 220 -15.70 -11.43 7.64
C LYS A 220 -16.87 -12.41 7.75
N VAL A 221 -16.61 -13.67 8.10
CA VAL A 221 -17.65 -14.66 8.37
C VAL A 221 -18.53 -14.23 9.55
N THR A 222 -17.95 -13.63 10.58
CA THR A 222 -18.71 -13.12 11.74
C THR A 222 -19.62 -11.95 11.31
N ALA A 223 -19.10 -10.98 10.59
CA ALA A 223 -19.88 -9.85 10.08
C ALA A 223 -21.00 -10.28 9.12
N SER A 224 -20.78 -11.36 8.36
CA SER A 224 -21.81 -11.86 7.42
C SER A 224 -23.07 -12.39 8.07
N LYS A 225 -23.03 -12.69 9.38
CA LYS A 225 -24.19 -13.19 10.15
C LYS A 225 -25.13 -12.08 10.59
N THR A 226 -24.73 -10.82 10.49
CA THR A 226 -25.59 -9.68 10.84
C THR A 226 -26.61 -9.44 9.72
N SER A 227 -27.82 -9.06 10.10
CA SER A 227 -28.90 -8.69 9.17
C SER A 227 -28.88 -7.20 8.83
N GLU A 228 -28.40 -6.37 9.75
CA GLU A 228 -28.33 -4.93 9.57
C GLU A 228 -27.10 -4.55 8.77
N ARG A 229 -27.25 -3.53 7.92
CA ARG A 229 -26.19 -3.00 7.07
C ARG A 229 -26.16 -1.48 7.19
N PRO A 230 -25.52 -0.92 8.24
CA PRO A 230 -25.50 0.51 8.43
C PRO A 230 -24.80 1.20 7.26
N LYS A 231 -25.38 2.31 6.80
CA LYS A 231 -24.83 3.13 5.73
C LYS A 231 -23.69 3.99 6.26
N VAL A 232 -22.53 3.88 5.63
CA VAL A 232 -21.28 4.50 6.09
C VAL A 232 -20.79 5.54 5.10
N MET A 233 -20.41 6.71 5.61
CA MET A 233 -19.70 7.75 4.87
C MET A 233 -18.33 8.03 5.47
N LEU A 234 -17.46 8.64 4.67
CA LEU A 234 -16.04 8.83 5.03
C LEU A 234 -15.61 10.29 4.94
N ASP A 235 -14.60 10.62 5.75
CA ASP A 235 -13.76 11.82 5.70
C ASP A 235 -14.53 13.16 5.62
N THR A 236 -13.84 14.26 5.36
CA THR A 236 -14.39 15.61 5.18
C THR A 236 -13.90 16.22 3.88
N ARG A 237 -14.45 17.35 3.49
CA ARG A 237 -13.91 18.12 2.36
C ARG A 237 -12.53 18.68 2.67
N ASN A 238 -11.72 18.75 1.62
CA ASN A 238 -10.45 19.47 1.62
C ASN A 238 -10.56 20.63 0.62
N GLY A 239 -10.54 21.84 1.11
CA GLY A 239 -10.82 23.03 0.29
C GLY A 239 -12.22 22.99 -0.33
N SER A 240 -12.33 23.02 -1.66
CA SER A 240 -13.59 23.00 -2.40
C SER A 240 -14.09 21.59 -2.75
N ALA A 241 -13.28 20.55 -2.61
CA ALA A 241 -13.61 19.19 -2.99
C ALA A 241 -13.67 18.25 -1.80
N TRP A 242 -14.51 17.21 -1.91
CA TRP A 242 -14.55 16.09 -0.99
C TRP A 242 -13.94 14.88 -1.69
N TYR A 243 -12.74 14.47 -1.26
CA TYR A 243 -12.03 13.33 -1.85
C TYR A 243 -12.59 12.03 -1.27
N MET A 244 -13.55 11.46 -1.99
CA MET A 244 -14.25 10.26 -1.56
C MET A 244 -13.55 9.02 -2.12
N ALA A 245 -13.25 8.07 -1.26
CA ALA A 245 -12.70 6.77 -1.70
C ALA A 245 -13.64 6.08 -2.69
N GLY A 246 -13.10 5.47 -3.73
CA GLY A 246 -13.90 4.66 -4.66
C GLY A 246 -14.51 3.44 -3.97
N GLY A 247 -15.64 2.96 -4.48
CA GLY A 247 -16.30 1.77 -3.93
C GLY A 247 -15.49 0.48 -4.09
N ALA A 248 -14.60 0.43 -5.10
CA ALA A 248 -13.67 -0.68 -5.31
C ALA A 248 -12.30 -0.47 -4.61
N SER A 249 -12.17 0.55 -3.74
CA SER A 249 -10.96 0.75 -2.94
C SER A 249 -10.87 -0.25 -1.78
N THR A 250 -9.69 -0.39 -1.21
CA THR A 250 -9.45 -1.20 0.00
C THR A 250 -10.42 -0.85 1.13
N ILE A 251 -10.63 0.45 1.41
CA ILE A 251 -11.54 0.89 2.47
C ILE A 251 -13.01 0.61 2.13
N GLY A 252 -13.41 0.79 0.85
CA GLY A 252 -14.76 0.46 0.40
C GLY A 252 -15.06 -1.04 0.54
N GLN A 253 -14.10 -1.90 0.23
CA GLN A 253 -14.21 -3.34 0.44
C GLN A 253 -14.26 -3.69 1.92
N MET A 254 -13.42 -3.10 2.78
CA MET A 254 -13.43 -3.36 4.22
C MET A 254 -14.75 -2.98 4.87
N ILE A 255 -15.38 -1.87 4.47
CA ILE A 255 -16.71 -1.48 4.95
C ILE A 255 -17.73 -2.57 4.59
N ALA A 256 -17.69 -3.09 3.34
CA ALA A 256 -18.59 -4.16 2.94
C ALA A 256 -18.32 -5.48 3.67
N ASP A 257 -17.05 -5.84 3.86
CA ASP A 257 -16.61 -7.04 4.57
C ASP A 257 -16.96 -6.99 6.08
N ALA A 258 -16.98 -5.76 6.65
CA ALA A 258 -17.44 -5.52 8.02
C ALA A 258 -18.97 -5.51 8.18
N GLY A 259 -19.74 -5.77 7.11
CA GLY A 259 -21.19 -5.74 7.15
C GLY A 259 -21.82 -4.35 7.03
N GLY A 260 -21.09 -3.33 6.63
CA GLY A 260 -21.61 -2.00 6.33
C GLY A 260 -22.02 -1.82 4.86
N GLU A 261 -22.72 -0.74 4.60
CA GLU A 261 -23.04 -0.27 3.24
C GLU A 261 -22.32 1.05 2.96
N TYR A 262 -21.28 1.02 2.13
CA TYR A 262 -20.57 2.24 1.78
C TYR A 262 -21.43 3.13 0.88
N ALA A 263 -21.59 4.41 1.25
CA ALA A 263 -22.46 5.36 0.53
C ALA A 263 -22.06 5.56 -0.95
N PHE A 264 -20.80 5.24 -1.31
CA PHE A 264 -20.26 5.37 -2.67
C PHE A 264 -19.85 4.02 -3.29
N LYS A 265 -20.43 2.90 -2.85
CA LYS A 265 -20.16 1.54 -3.35
C LYS A 265 -20.35 1.37 -4.87
N GLU A 266 -21.16 2.21 -5.50
CA GLU A 266 -21.40 2.17 -6.94
C GLU A 266 -20.25 2.76 -7.77
N ASN A 267 -19.34 3.51 -7.15
CA ASN A 267 -18.14 3.97 -7.80
C ASN A 267 -17.16 2.81 -7.98
N LYS A 268 -16.93 2.40 -9.23
CA LYS A 268 -16.07 1.26 -9.57
C LYS A 268 -14.55 1.58 -9.52
N GLY A 269 -14.18 2.83 -9.26
CA GLY A 269 -12.79 3.22 -9.07
C GLY A 269 -12.22 2.73 -7.74
N SER A 270 -10.91 2.50 -7.69
CA SER A 270 -10.15 2.18 -6.46
C SER A 270 -9.57 3.43 -5.80
N GLY A 271 -9.26 4.46 -6.57
CA GLY A 271 -8.68 5.71 -6.08
C GLY A 271 -9.71 6.67 -5.47
N ALA A 272 -9.20 7.76 -4.89
CA ALA A 272 -10.04 8.85 -4.40
C ALA A 272 -10.58 9.70 -5.56
N VAL A 273 -11.86 10.06 -5.49
CA VAL A 273 -12.56 10.87 -6.49
C VAL A 273 -12.96 12.20 -5.87
N PRO A 274 -12.57 13.34 -6.46
CA PRO A 274 -13.01 14.64 -6.00
C PRO A 274 -14.49 14.86 -6.35
N LEU A 275 -15.33 15.06 -5.33
CA LEU A 275 -16.77 15.30 -5.48
C LEU A 275 -17.13 16.67 -4.89
N SER A 276 -18.23 17.26 -5.40
CA SER A 276 -18.83 18.44 -4.80
C SER A 276 -19.56 18.07 -3.50
N PHE A 277 -19.77 19.08 -2.64
CA PHE A 277 -20.58 18.91 -1.42
C PHE A 277 -21.99 18.41 -1.75
N GLU A 278 -22.63 18.97 -2.79
CA GLU A 278 -23.99 18.61 -3.19
C GLU A 278 -24.09 17.15 -3.57
N THR A 279 -23.10 16.62 -4.32
CA THR A 279 -23.04 15.21 -4.68
C THR A 279 -22.91 14.31 -3.47
N VAL A 280 -22.06 14.70 -2.50
CA VAL A 280 -21.88 13.93 -1.26
C VAL A 280 -23.13 14.04 -0.39
N PHE A 281 -23.72 15.21 -0.29
CA PHE A 281 -24.94 15.43 0.48
C PHE A 281 -26.10 14.58 -0.05
N GLU A 282 -26.35 14.62 -1.36
CA GLU A 282 -27.41 13.81 -1.99
C GLU A 282 -27.28 12.32 -1.69
N LYS A 283 -26.04 11.79 -1.70
CA LYS A 283 -25.80 10.35 -1.53
C LYS A 283 -25.66 9.90 -0.08
N ALA A 284 -25.17 10.76 0.80
CA ALA A 284 -24.71 10.37 2.12
C ALA A 284 -25.39 11.09 3.30
N VAL A 285 -26.31 12.02 3.05
CA VAL A 285 -26.97 12.81 4.11
C VAL A 285 -27.67 11.96 5.16
N ASP A 286 -28.19 10.79 4.75
CA ASP A 286 -28.93 9.81 5.57
C ASP A 286 -28.04 8.64 6.03
N SER A 287 -26.72 8.74 5.90
CA SER A 287 -25.80 7.74 6.42
C SER A 287 -26.00 7.52 7.93
N ASP A 288 -25.78 6.31 8.40
CA ASP A 288 -25.91 5.97 9.82
C ASP A 288 -24.64 6.28 10.59
N ILE A 289 -23.49 6.11 9.94
CA ILE A 289 -22.16 6.23 10.54
C ILE A 289 -21.28 7.12 9.66
N TRP A 290 -20.49 7.96 10.32
CA TRP A 290 -19.49 8.79 9.67
C TRP A 290 -18.11 8.49 10.24
N LEU A 291 -17.19 7.96 9.42
CA LEU A 291 -15.82 7.67 9.80
C LEU A 291 -14.89 8.80 9.29
N LEU A 292 -14.15 9.40 10.19
CA LEU A 292 -13.22 10.50 9.91
C LEU A 292 -11.78 10.08 10.19
N LYS A 293 -10.85 10.54 9.35
CA LYS A 293 -9.43 10.59 9.68
C LYS A 293 -9.01 12.04 9.95
N ASN A 294 -8.46 12.29 11.11
CA ASN A 294 -7.88 13.58 11.45
C ASN A 294 -6.37 13.53 11.25
N SER A 295 -5.90 14.32 10.27
CA SER A 295 -4.47 14.49 9.98
C SER A 295 -3.92 15.82 10.55
N LYS A 296 -4.61 16.42 11.52
CA LYS A 296 -4.16 17.61 12.25
C LYS A 296 -3.73 17.20 13.66
N THR A 297 -2.85 17.96 14.24
CA THR A 297 -2.42 17.77 15.64
C THR A 297 -3.50 18.16 16.64
N ASP A 298 -4.41 19.07 16.23
CA ASP A 298 -5.49 19.56 17.07
C ASP A 298 -6.63 18.53 17.12
N ARG A 299 -7.15 18.31 18.33
CA ARG A 299 -8.30 17.45 18.57
C ARG A 299 -9.55 18.02 17.89
N LEU A 300 -10.18 17.22 17.04
CA LEU A 300 -11.43 17.58 16.40
C LEU A 300 -12.62 17.31 17.37
N THR A 301 -13.63 18.20 17.34
CA THR A 301 -14.88 18.06 18.10
C THR A 301 -16.07 18.38 17.20
N TYR A 302 -17.30 18.02 17.62
CA TYR A 302 -18.51 18.39 16.89
C TYR A 302 -18.60 19.90 16.64
N ARG A 303 -18.25 20.71 17.64
CA ARG A 303 -18.26 22.18 17.51
C ARG A 303 -17.25 22.68 16.48
N LEU A 304 -16.04 22.11 16.46
CA LEU A 304 -15.00 22.49 15.49
C LEU A 304 -15.38 22.04 14.08
N LEU A 305 -15.92 20.83 13.94
CA LEU A 305 -16.40 20.29 12.66
C LEU A 305 -17.53 21.17 12.07
N GLU A 306 -18.50 21.59 12.90
CA GLU A 306 -19.55 22.52 12.48
C GLU A 306 -19.01 23.91 12.13
N SER A 307 -18.04 24.43 12.90
CA SER A 307 -17.44 25.74 12.62
C SER A 307 -16.60 25.77 11.34
N ASP A 308 -15.96 24.63 10.99
CA ASP A 308 -15.23 24.47 9.73
C ASP A 308 -16.18 24.54 8.53
N TYR A 309 -17.33 23.88 8.63
CA TYR A 309 -18.34 23.92 7.58
C TYR A 309 -19.74 23.62 8.12
N LYS A 310 -20.54 24.65 8.35
CA LYS A 310 -21.89 24.53 8.94
C LYS A 310 -22.80 23.47 8.33
N PRO A 311 -22.80 23.22 6.98
CA PRO A 311 -23.65 22.19 6.40
C PRO A 311 -23.38 20.76 6.88
N TYR A 312 -22.25 20.47 7.54
CA TYR A 312 -22.01 19.18 8.16
C TYR A 312 -23.08 18.80 9.19
N ALA A 313 -23.63 19.78 9.90
CA ALA A 313 -24.72 19.57 10.86
C ALA A 313 -26.02 19.03 10.24
N SER A 314 -26.15 19.08 8.90
CA SER A 314 -27.32 18.54 8.20
C SER A 314 -27.24 17.03 7.95
N PHE A 315 -26.08 16.41 8.12
CA PHE A 315 -25.94 14.96 7.96
C PHE A 315 -26.55 14.22 9.16
N LYS A 316 -27.21 13.09 8.90
CA LYS A 316 -27.82 12.26 9.95
C LYS A 316 -26.81 11.85 11.04
N PRO A 317 -25.60 11.30 10.71
CA PRO A 317 -24.65 10.90 11.75
C PRO A 317 -24.13 12.05 12.61
N PHE A 318 -24.14 13.29 12.11
CA PHE A 318 -23.83 14.46 12.92
C PHE A 318 -24.93 14.74 13.97
N ARG A 319 -26.19 14.69 13.54
CA ARG A 319 -27.34 14.91 14.44
C ARG A 319 -27.51 13.80 15.46
N ASP A 320 -27.26 12.56 15.03
CA ASP A 320 -27.40 11.35 15.87
C ASP A 320 -26.17 11.09 16.75
N ARG A 321 -25.14 11.95 16.68
CA ARG A 321 -23.86 11.78 17.41
C ARG A 321 -23.16 10.47 17.11
N ASN A 322 -23.19 10.03 15.86
CA ASN A 322 -22.57 8.78 15.41
C ASN A 322 -21.44 9.04 14.42
N ILE A 323 -20.49 9.87 14.85
CA ILE A 323 -19.23 10.17 14.15
C ILE A 323 -18.09 9.53 14.92
N TRP A 324 -17.24 8.81 14.18
CA TRP A 324 -16.05 8.14 14.70
C TRP A 324 -14.80 8.72 14.06
N ILE A 325 -13.78 9.00 14.86
CA ILE A 325 -12.57 9.68 14.42
C ILE A 325 -11.33 8.85 14.72
N CYS A 326 -10.41 8.82 13.76
CA CYS A 326 -9.06 8.29 13.89
C CYS A 326 -8.06 9.45 13.81
N ASP A 327 -7.38 9.74 14.92
CA ASP A 327 -6.31 10.73 14.99
C ASP A 327 -4.99 10.10 14.52
N VAL A 328 -4.77 10.11 13.20
CA VAL A 328 -3.68 9.35 12.54
C VAL A 328 -2.26 9.76 12.97
N TYR A 329 -2.09 10.89 13.66
CA TYR A 329 -0.82 11.27 14.30
C TYR A 329 -0.65 10.72 15.72
N GLN A 330 -1.71 10.20 16.34
CA GLN A 330 -1.69 9.70 17.72
C GLN A 330 -1.68 8.18 17.78
N VAL A 331 -2.09 7.52 16.69
CA VAL A 331 -2.18 6.07 16.60
C VAL A 331 -1.44 5.56 15.35
N PRO A 332 -0.86 4.35 15.38
CA PRO A 332 -0.08 3.79 14.26
C PRO A 332 -0.97 3.27 13.12
N TYR A 333 -1.94 4.10 12.68
CA TYR A 333 -2.93 3.69 11.67
C TYR A 333 -2.27 3.21 10.38
N PHE A 334 -1.43 4.05 9.77
CA PHE A 334 -0.79 3.74 8.49
C PHE A 334 0.31 2.68 8.61
N GLU A 335 0.94 2.55 9.77
CA GLU A 335 1.96 1.55 10.02
C GLU A 335 1.34 0.15 10.09
N LEU A 336 0.24 0.00 10.82
CA LEU A 336 -0.39 -1.29 11.08
C LEU A 336 -1.34 -1.72 9.95
N THR A 337 -2.26 -0.85 9.52
CA THR A 337 -3.36 -1.26 8.64
C THR A 337 -2.92 -1.71 7.24
N ALA A 338 -1.68 -1.40 6.84
CA ALA A 338 -1.10 -1.84 5.58
C ALA A 338 -0.97 -3.37 5.52
N PHE A 339 -0.47 -3.97 6.60
CA PHE A 339 -0.16 -5.40 6.69
C PHE A 339 -1.06 -6.16 7.66
N HIS A 340 -1.83 -5.43 8.49
CA HIS A 340 -2.81 -5.97 9.45
C HIS A 340 -4.23 -5.42 9.18
N PRO A 341 -4.81 -5.70 8.00
CA PRO A 341 -6.16 -5.24 7.69
C PRO A 341 -7.24 -5.84 8.61
N GLU A 342 -6.96 -6.99 9.24
CA GLU A 342 -7.87 -7.65 10.20
C GLU A 342 -8.13 -6.79 11.45
N LEU A 343 -7.14 -6.00 11.87
CA LEU A 343 -7.31 -5.09 13.02
C LEU A 343 -8.35 -4.01 12.72
N LEU A 344 -8.25 -3.39 11.55
CA LEU A 344 -9.21 -2.37 11.13
C LEU A 344 -10.59 -2.98 10.81
N LEU A 345 -10.62 -4.20 10.25
CA LEU A 345 -11.87 -4.92 10.01
C LEU A 345 -12.60 -5.23 11.32
N ALA A 346 -11.89 -5.72 12.34
CA ALA A 346 -12.46 -5.98 13.67
C ALA A 346 -13.06 -4.72 14.29
N GLU A 347 -12.36 -3.60 14.13
CA GLU A 347 -12.80 -2.32 14.65
C GLU A 347 -14.06 -1.81 13.92
N PHE A 348 -14.11 -1.92 12.59
CA PHE A 348 -15.31 -1.58 11.82
C PHE A 348 -16.50 -2.47 12.20
N ILE A 349 -16.28 -3.78 12.41
CA ILE A 349 -17.33 -4.66 12.88
C ILE A 349 -17.88 -4.18 14.24
N SER A 350 -17.01 -3.79 15.18
CA SER A 350 -17.45 -3.33 16.51
C SER A 350 -18.14 -1.95 16.48
N ILE A 351 -17.87 -1.14 15.45
CA ILE A 351 -18.54 0.16 15.25
C ILE A 351 -19.91 -0.05 14.56
N PHE A 352 -19.97 -0.93 13.59
CA PHE A 352 -21.19 -1.17 12.78
C PHE A 352 -22.21 -2.06 13.51
N HIS A 353 -21.72 -2.95 14.35
CA HIS A 353 -22.48 -3.99 15.04
C HIS A 353 -22.04 -4.03 16.52
N PRO A 354 -22.62 -3.17 17.39
CA PRO A 354 -22.19 -3.03 18.78
C PRO A 354 -22.32 -4.30 19.64
N GLU A 355 -23.06 -5.31 19.18
CA GLU A 355 -23.15 -6.63 19.79
C GLU A 355 -21.83 -7.42 19.73
N PHE A 356 -20.92 -7.07 18.79
CA PHE A 356 -19.57 -7.62 18.71
C PHE A 356 -18.59 -6.67 19.36
N SER A 357 -17.97 -7.09 20.44
CA SER A 357 -17.01 -6.27 21.20
C SER A 357 -15.58 -6.67 20.85
N TYR A 358 -14.96 -5.94 19.91
CA TYR A 358 -13.53 -6.03 19.62
C TYR A 358 -12.78 -4.85 20.23
N SER A 359 -11.50 -5.04 20.53
CA SER A 359 -10.63 -3.93 20.95
C SER A 359 -10.48 -2.92 19.80
N ARG A 360 -10.67 -1.66 20.12
CA ARG A 360 -10.44 -0.54 19.19
C ARG A 360 -9.15 0.15 19.54
N GLN A 361 -8.33 0.40 18.56
CA GLN A 361 -7.04 1.08 18.72
C GLN A 361 -6.87 2.28 17.78
N PHE A 362 -7.76 2.43 16.79
CA PHE A 362 -7.69 3.52 15.81
C PHE A 362 -8.82 4.53 15.97
N TYR A 363 -10.06 4.06 16.05
CA TYR A 363 -11.24 4.91 16.06
C TYR A 363 -11.86 5.06 17.45
N HIS A 364 -12.26 6.26 17.79
CA HIS A 364 -13.07 6.58 18.97
C HIS A 364 -14.23 7.50 18.58
N PRO A 365 -15.31 7.57 19.39
CA PRO A 365 -16.38 8.54 19.16
C PRO A 365 -15.85 9.97 19.13
N LEU A 366 -16.39 10.80 18.24
CA LEU A 366 -16.03 12.21 18.17
C LEU A 366 -16.51 12.92 19.46
N ASP A 367 -15.66 13.75 20.04
CA ASP A 367 -15.99 14.52 21.26
C ASP A 367 -16.96 15.68 20.98
N GLU A 368 -17.61 16.18 22.03
CA GLU A 368 -18.54 17.30 21.99
C GLU A 368 -17.88 18.64 21.59
#